data_347b39c0cace2a319fd51c1a558ecbaf
#
_entry.id   347b39c0cace2a319fd51c1a558ecbaf
#
_cell.length_a   1.000
_cell.length_b   1.000
_cell.length_c   1.000
_cell.angle_alpha   90.00
_cell.angle_beta   90.00
_cell.angle_gamma   90.00
#
_symmetry.space_group_name_H-M   'P 1'
#
loop_
_entity.id
_entity.type
_entity.pdbx_description
1 polymer ?
#
loop_
_entity_poly.entity_id
_entity_poly.type
_entity_poly.pdbx_seq_one_letter_code
_entity_poly.pdbx_strand_id
1 'polypeptide(L)'
;MQQRPVIAILTANVLVGVGLRSILEKAVPAADVELFGNFQEFAEADPERFIHYFVTAQLFAAHNAFFRARSHRTIVLANGQTPAGVHCIDVQTDEERFVHSLMRLQHSVRRPEHALPVQPQAAQPLTEREAEVLTLIAGGLINKQVADRLGIGLTTVI
;
A
#
# COMPACT_ATOMS: atom_id res chain seq x y z
N MET A 1 2.34 -17.86 25.57
CA MET A 1 3.08 -16.64 25.18
C MET A 1 2.66 -16.29 23.76
N GLN A 2 1.92 -15.23 23.57
CA GLN A 2 1.62 -14.75 22.22
C GLN A 2 2.89 -14.10 21.65
N GLN A 3 3.52 -14.75 20.68
CA GLN A 3 4.62 -14.13 19.93
C GLN A 3 4.06 -12.90 19.22
N ARG A 4 4.69 -11.75 19.44
CA ARG A 4 4.36 -10.54 18.70
C ARG A 4 4.64 -10.77 17.22
N PRO A 5 3.74 -10.34 16.33
CA PRO A 5 4.01 -10.41 14.90
C PRO A 5 5.25 -9.56 14.57
N VAL A 6 6.10 -10.05 13.69
CA VAL A 6 7.32 -9.36 13.28
C VAL A 6 7.22 -8.91 11.84
N ILE A 7 7.58 -7.67 11.57
CA ILE A 7 7.61 -7.06 10.24
C ILE A 7 9.06 -6.86 9.82
N ALA A 8 9.40 -7.24 8.59
CA ALA A 8 10.71 -7.00 8.02
C ALA A 8 10.72 -5.75 7.13
N ILE A 9 11.77 -4.94 7.23
CA ILE A 9 12.06 -3.84 6.30
C ILE A 9 13.37 -4.16 5.60
N LEU A 10 13.34 -4.22 4.26
CA LEU A 10 14.51 -4.48 3.43
C LEU A 10 14.86 -3.23 2.61
N THR A 11 15.92 -2.56 3.00
CA THR A 11 16.39 -1.37 2.29
C THR A 11 17.88 -1.12 2.55
N ALA A 12 18.63 -0.82 1.51
CA ALA A 12 20.00 -0.34 1.62
C ALA A 12 20.08 1.14 2.06
N ASN A 13 18.96 1.87 2.03
CA ASN A 13 18.90 3.27 2.45
C ASN A 13 18.52 3.37 3.94
N VAL A 14 19.50 3.75 4.75
CA VAL A 14 19.34 3.85 6.21
C VAL A 14 18.23 4.83 6.61
N LEU A 15 18.11 5.97 5.93
CA LEU A 15 17.09 6.99 6.25
C LEU A 15 15.68 6.46 5.98
N VAL A 16 15.48 5.76 4.86
CA VAL A 16 14.21 5.11 4.53
C VAL A 16 13.88 4.04 5.57
N GLY A 17 14.87 3.23 5.95
CA GLY A 17 14.71 2.17 6.95
C GLY A 17 14.30 2.70 8.31
N VAL A 18 15.02 3.69 8.82
CA VAL A 18 14.77 4.30 10.13
C VAL A 18 13.43 5.05 10.14
N GLY A 19 13.15 5.81 9.09
CA GLY A 19 11.89 6.55 8.94
C GLY A 19 10.68 5.61 8.90
N LEU A 20 10.73 4.59 8.07
CA LEU A 20 9.66 3.60 7.95
C LEU A 20 9.46 2.80 9.25
N ARG A 21 10.56 2.41 9.91
CA ARG A 21 10.50 1.75 11.22
C ARG A 21 9.77 2.61 12.24
N SER A 22 10.11 3.90 12.36
CA SER A 22 9.47 4.82 13.28
C SER A 22 7.96 4.97 13.01
N ILE A 23 7.57 5.01 11.74
CA ILE A 23 6.16 5.08 11.34
C ILE A 23 5.43 3.78 11.67
N LEU A 24 6.03 2.62 11.37
CA LEU A 24 5.43 1.31 11.65
C LEU A 24 5.27 1.04 13.15
N GLU A 25 6.26 1.39 13.97
CA GLU A 25 6.18 1.25 15.43
C GLU A 25 5.03 2.10 16.03
N LYS A 26 4.74 3.26 15.45
CA LYS A 26 3.60 4.10 15.85
C LYS A 26 2.26 3.58 15.32
N ALA A 27 2.23 3.14 14.06
CA ALA A 27 1.01 2.68 13.40
C ALA A 27 0.58 1.27 13.85
N VAL A 28 1.54 0.42 14.19
CA VAL A 28 1.33 -0.99 14.56
C VAL A 28 2.07 -1.33 15.85
N PRO A 29 1.71 -0.75 17.01
CA PRO A 29 2.45 -0.91 18.26
C PRO A 29 2.47 -2.35 18.79
N ALA A 30 1.62 -3.23 18.24
CA ALA A 30 1.57 -4.65 18.59
C ALA A 30 2.59 -5.50 17.81
N ALA A 31 3.28 -4.96 16.80
CA ALA A 31 4.26 -5.65 15.98
C ALA A 31 5.68 -5.18 16.29
N ASP A 32 6.62 -6.10 16.23
CA ASP A 32 8.05 -5.79 16.26
C ASP A 32 8.55 -5.53 14.83
N VAL A 33 9.51 -4.64 14.65
CA VAL A 33 10.03 -4.26 13.33
C VAL A 33 11.54 -4.52 13.26
N GLU A 34 11.96 -5.33 12.31
CA GLU A 34 13.36 -5.63 12.02
C GLU A 34 13.81 -5.04 10.70
N LEU A 35 15.01 -4.48 10.67
CA LEU A 35 15.60 -3.80 9.52
C LEU A 35 16.76 -4.63 8.95
N PHE A 36 16.74 -4.85 7.63
CA PHE A 36 17.76 -5.56 6.88
C PHE A 36 18.35 -4.67 5.78
N GLY A 37 19.68 -4.59 5.73
CA GLY A 37 20.40 -3.81 4.73
C GLY A 37 20.49 -4.49 3.37
N ASN A 38 20.37 -5.81 3.34
CA ASN A 38 20.46 -6.63 2.14
C ASN A 38 19.58 -7.88 2.23
N PHE A 39 19.43 -8.55 1.09
CA PHE A 39 18.60 -9.76 1.00
C PHE A 39 19.20 -10.96 1.73
N GLN A 40 20.51 -11.08 1.79
CA GLN A 40 21.19 -12.23 2.42
C GLN A 40 20.91 -12.27 3.91
N GLU A 41 21.09 -11.15 4.62
CA GLU A 41 20.77 -11.05 6.05
C GLU A 41 19.31 -11.40 6.35
N PHE A 42 18.40 -10.94 5.49
CA PHE A 42 16.98 -11.27 5.61
C PHE A 42 16.71 -12.75 5.37
N ALA A 43 17.36 -13.38 4.38
CA ALA A 43 17.18 -14.80 4.07
C ALA A 43 17.71 -15.70 5.21
N GLU A 44 18.78 -15.30 5.88
CA GLU A 44 19.35 -16.02 7.04
C GLU A 44 18.49 -15.88 8.30
N ALA A 45 17.66 -14.83 8.38
CA ALA A 45 16.79 -14.56 9.54
C ALA A 45 15.46 -15.33 9.54
N ASP A 46 15.31 -16.39 8.74
CA ASP A 46 14.07 -17.14 8.53
C ASP A 46 12.89 -16.25 8.06
N PRO A 47 12.74 -16.03 6.75
CA PRO A 47 11.72 -15.15 6.19
C PRO A 47 10.28 -15.52 6.56
N GLU A 48 10.01 -16.79 6.87
CA GLU A 48 8.63 -17.24 7.16
C GLU A 48 8.10 -16.74 8.52
N ARG A 49 8.98 -16.29 9.41
CA ARG A 49 8.59 -15.72 10.71
C ARG A 49 7.97 -14.31 10.59
N PHE A 50 8.25 -13.60 9.48
CA PHE A 50 7.71 -12.26 9.27
C PHE A 50 6.32 -12.30 8.63
N ILE A 51 5.42 -11.50 9.18
CA ILE A 51 4.06 -11.37 8.64
C ILE A 51 4.02 -10.53 7.36
N HIS A 52 4.90 -9.53 7.26
CA HIS A 52 5.05 -8.65 6.11
C HIS A 52 6.51 -8.30 5.83
N TYR A 53 6.82 -8.09 4.55
CA TYR A 53 8.10 -7.61 4.05
C TYR A 53 7.90 -6.27 3.34
N PHE A 54 8.42 -5.20 3.90
CA PHE A 54 8.52 -3.93 3.21
C PHE A 54 9.84 -3.88 2.46
N VAL A 55 9.80 -3.84 1.15
CA VAL A 55 10.99 -3.96 0.31
C VAL A 55 11.06 -2.81 -0.70
N THR A 56 12.25 -2.22 -0.88
CA THR A 56 12.45 -1.22 -1.93
C THR A 56 12.29 -1.84 -3.33
N ALA A 57 11.83 -1.04 -4.30
CA ALA A 57 11.63 -1.49 -5.67
C ALA A 57 12.90 -2.13 -6.28
N GLN A 58 14.08 -1.62 -5.92
CA GLN A 58 15.37 -2.16 -6.38
C GLN A 58 15.63 -3.58 -5.85
N LEU A 59 15.45 -3.81 -4.55
CA LEU A 59 15.63 -5.14 -3.95
C LEU A 59 14.53 -6.12 -4.40
N PHE A 60 13.31 -5.63 -4.57
CA PHE A 60 12.24 -6.42 -5.17
C PHE A 60 12.58 -6.89 -6.57
N ALA A 61 13.10 -6.01 -7.44
CA ALA A 61 13.50 -6.37 -8.80
C ALA A 61 14.66 -7.39 -8.82
N ALA A 62 15.66 -7.21 -7.95
CA ALA A 62 16.80 -8.11 -7.84
C ALA A 62 16.42 -9.53 -7.37
N HIS A 63 15.40 -9.66 -6.52
CA HIS A 63 14.92 -10.94 -5.94
C HIS A 63 13.46 -11.22 -6.26
N ASN A 64 13.03 -10.87 -7.47
CA ASN A 64 11.65 -10.89 -7.92
C ASN A 64 10.94 -12.23 -7.70
N ALA A 65 11.58 -13.36 -8.02
CA ALA A 65 10.99 -14.68 -7.88
C ALA A 65 10.61 -15.00 -6.42
N PHE A 66 11.47 -14.63 -5.46
CA PHE A 66 11.22 -14.84 -4.04
C PHE A 66 10.02 -14.05 -3.55
N PHE A 67 9.98 -12.75 -3.87
CA PHE A 67 8.92 -11.85 -3.41
C PHE A 67 7.57 -12.09 -4.10
N ARG A 68 7.58 -12.47 -5.39
CA ARG A 68 6.35 -12.84 -6.10
C ARG A 68 5.70 -14.11 -5.56
N ALA A 69 6.50 -15.10 -5.20
CA ALA A 69 5.99 -16.31 -4.55
C ALA A 69 5.29 -16.01 -3.21
N ARG A 70 5.64 -14.87 -2.58
CA ARG A 70 5.09 -14.39 -1.29
C ARG A 70 4.40 -13.03 -1.44
N SER A 71 3.74 -12.80 -2.54
CA SER A 71 3.09 -11.52 -2.89
C SER A 71 2.10 -11.03 -1.83
N HIS A 72 1.41 -11.95 -1.15
CA HIS A 72 0.46 -11.64 -0.08
C HIS A 72 1.11 -11.04 1.18
N ARG A 73 2.42 -11.23 1.38
CA ARG A 73 3.20 -10.66 2.48
C ARG A 73 4.13 -9.53 2.03
N THR A 74 4.31 -9.37 0.71
CA THR A 74 5.27 -8.42 0.13
C THR A 74 4.60 -7.08 -0.15
N ILE A 75 5.21 -6.02 0.37
CA ILE A 75 4.79 -4.63 0.16
C ILE A 75 5.97 -3.88 -0.44
N VAL A 76 5.84 -3.43 -1.67
CA VAL A 76 6.90 -2.73 -2.38
C VAL A 76 6.82 -1.23 -2.11
N LEU A 77 7.94 -0.67 -1.67
CA LEU A 77 8.12 0.77 -1.55
C LEU A 77 8.46 1.35 -2.93
N ALA A 78 7.47 1.94 -3.57
CA ALA A 78 7.57 2.41 -4.94
C ALA A 78 7.87 3.90 -5.02
N ASN A 79 8.60 4.30 -6.06
CA ASN A 79 8.86 5.69 -6.43
C ASN A 79 8.13 5.99 -7.75
N GLY A 80 6.79 6.00 -7.72
CA GLY A 80 5.97 6.28 -8.89
C GLY A 80 5.78 5.13 -9.88
N GLN A 81 6.59 4.07 -9.84
CA GLN A 81 6.40 2.85 -10.64
C GLN A 81 5.95 1.70 -9.74
N THR A 82 4.77 1.17 -10.00
CA THR A 82 4.18 0.07 -9.23
C THR A 82 4.27 -1.23 -10.01
N PRO A 83 5.01 -2.24 -9.53
CA PRO A 83 5.01 -3.56 -10.16
C PRO A 83 3.64 -4.23 -10.02
N ALA A 84 3.14 -4.82 -11.11
CA ALA A 84 1.87 -5.51 -11.11
C ALA A 84 1.88 -6.77 -10.23
N GLY A 85 0.77 -7.05 -9.56
CA GLY A 85 0.55 -8.30 -8.81
C GLY A 85 1.16 -8.34 -7.41
N VAL A 86 1.60 -7.20 -6.87
CA VAL A 86 2.06 -7.05 -5.47
C VAL A 86 1.50 -5.77 -4.86
N HIS A 87 1.39 -5.74 -3.54
CA HIS A 87 1.01 -4.53 -2.85
C HIS A 87 2.14 -3.50 -2.93
N CYS A 88 1.78 -2.27 -3.27
CA CYS A 88 2.72 -1.16 -3.37
C CYS A 88 2.27 0.02 -2.51
N ILE A 89 3.24 0.69 -1.90
CA ILE A 89 3.04 1.98 -1.24
C ILE A 89 3.97 2.98 -1.91
N ASP A 90 3.42 4.12 -2.31
CA ASP A 90 4.22 5.22 -2.84
C ASP A 90 4.91 5.95 -1.69
N VAL A 91 6.24 6.03 -1.76
CA VAL A 91 7.06 6.75 -0.77
C VAL A 91 7.23 8.23 -1.09
N GLN A 92 6.78 8.68 -2.28
CA GLN A 92 6.78 10.08 -2.70
C GLN A 92 5.43 10.77 -2.38
N THR A 93 4.81 10.38 -1.30
CA THR A 93 3.55 10.95 -0.84
C THR A 93 3.72 11.63 0.52
N ASP A 94 2.73 12.39 0.94
CA ASP A 94 2.73 12.96 2.29
C ASP A 94 2.52 11.89 3.38
N GLU A 95 2.90 12.24 4.63
CA GLU A 95 2.85 11.31 5.76
C GLU A 95 1.43 10.77 6.00
N GLU A 96 0.41 11.62 5.87
CA GLU A 96 -0.99 11.23 6.12
C GLU A 96 -1.47 10.16 5.14
N ARG A 97 -1.18 10.34 3.86
CA ARG A 97 -1.51 9.37 2.81
C ARG A 97 -0.73 8.08 2.97
N PHE A 98 0.53 8.18 3.36
CA PHE A 98 1.36 7.01 3.62
C PHE A 98 0.79 6.18 4.77
N VAL A 99 0.50 6.80 5.92
CA VAL A 99 -0.12 6.15 7.09
C VAL A 99 -1.50 5.55 6.74
N HIS A 100 -2.31 6.28 5.97
CA HIS A 100 -3.60 5.79 5.50
C HIS A 100 -3.48 4.54 4.62
N SER A 101 -2.48 4.51 3.73
CA SER A 101 -2.18 3.34 2.89
C SER A 101 -1.76 2.13 3.72
N LEU A 102 -0.94 2.34 4.76
CA LEU A 102 -0.56 1.30 5.72
C LEU A 102 -1.77 0.73 6.46
N MET A 103 -2.66 1.60 6.95
CA MET A 103 -3.87 1.15 7.66
C MET A 103 -4.82 0.35 6.76
N ARG A 104 -4.95 0.72 5.50
CA ARG A 104 -5.74 -0.06 4.52
C ARG A 104 -5.17 -1.47 4.32
N LEU A 105 -3.86 -1.62 4.27
CA LEU A 105 -3.21 -2.93 4.16
C LEU A 105 -3.50 -3.81 5.39
N GLN A 106 -3.49 -3.24 6.60
CA GLN A 106 -3.83 -3.97 7.82
C GLN A 106 -5.27 -4.51 7.81
N HIS A 107 -6.21 -3.76 7.27
CA HIS A 107 -7.61 -4.19 7.18
C HIS A 107 -7.82 -5.31 6.15
N SER A 108 -7.03 -5.34 5.07
CA SER A 108 -7.11 -6.41 4.07
C SER A 108 -6.57 -7.75 4.58
N VAL A 109 -5.63 -7.72 5.52
CA VAL A 109 -5.02 -8.93 6.11
C VAL A 109 -5.89 -9.56 7.21
N ARG A 110 -6.77 -8.79 7.87
CA ARG A 110 -7.67 -9.31 8.92
C ARG A 110 -8.88 -10.10 8.41
N ARG A 111 -9.08 -10.23 7.10
CA ARG A 111 -10.10 -11.10 6.49
C ARG A 111 -9.45 -12.24 5.72
N PRO A 112 -9.20 -13.42 6.35
CA PRO A 112 -8.67 -14.57 5.63
C PRO A 112 -9.70 -15.28 4.72
N GLU A 113 -10.95 -14.86 4.69
CA GLU A 113 -12.00 -15.48 3.90
C GLU A 113 -12.65 -14.45 2.98
N HIS A 114 -12.09 -14.24 1.87
CA HIS A 114 -12.54 -13.85 0.53
C HIS A 114 -11.38 -13.17 -0.19
N ALA A 115 -10.32 -13.95 -0.44
CA ALA A 115 -9.48 -13.67 -1.58
C ALA A 115 -10.33 -13.97 -2.83
N LEU A 116 -11.22 -13.03 -3.16
CA LEU A 116 -11.64 -12.90 -4.53
C LEU A 116 -10.37 -12.70 -5.34
N PRO A 117 -10.17 -13.45 -6.44
CA PRO A 117 -9.04 -13.21 -7.31
C PRO A 117 -9.06 -11.71 -7.62
N VAL A 118 -7.93 -11.03 -7.36
CA VAL A 118 -7.71 -9.69 -7.90
C VAL A 118 -7.69 -9.89 -9.40
N GLN A 119 -8.86 -9.89 -9.99
CA GLN A 119 -8.97 -9.57 -11.40
C GLN A 119 -8.32 -8.19 -11.52
N PRO A 120 -7.42 -7.98 -12.50
CA PRO A 120 -7.08 -6.63 -12.87
C PRO A 120 -8.44 -5.94 -12.98
N GLN A 121 -8.68 -4.93 -12.15
CA GLN A 121 -9.88 -4.13 -12.32
C GLN A 121 -9.77 -3.56 -13.73
N ALA A 122 -10.32 -4.30 -14.69
CA ALA A 122 -10.83 -3.72 -15.88
C ALA A 122 -11.66 -2.56 -15.35
N ALA A 123 -11.26 -1.35 -15.67
CA ALA A 123 -11.90 -0.14 -15.24
C ALA A 123 -13.41 -0.41 -15.30
N GLN A 124 -14.04 -0.51 -14.13
CA GLN A 124 -15.49 -0.63 -14.12
C GLN A 124 -15.97 0.58 -14.89
N PRO A 125 -16.79 0.40 -15.92
CA PRO A 125 -17.28 1.53 -16.65
C PRO A 125 -17.94 2.46 -15.63
N LEU A 126 -17.48 3.70 -15.57
CA LEU A 126 -18.04 4.74 -14.72
C LEU A 126 -19.56 4.72 -14.90
N THR A 127 -20.28 4.75 -13.80
CA THR A 127 -21.72 4.93 -13.87
C THR A 127 -22.01 6.25 -14.63
N GLU A 128 -23.13 6.35 -15.30
CA GLU A 128 -23.51 7.58 -16.01
C GLU A 128 -23.36 8.82 -15.13
N ARG A 129 -23.66 8.68 -13.83
CA ARG A 129 -23.55 9.74 -12.83
C ARG A 129 -22.12 10.14 -12.54
N GLU A 130 -21.21 9.18 -12.42
CA GLU A 130 -19.78 9.42 -12.21
C GLU A 130 -19.14 10.05 -13.45
N ALA A 131 -19.55 9.64 -14.64
CA ALA A 131 -19.12 10.23 -15.89
C ALA A 131 -19.59 11.69 -16.04
N GLU A 132 -20.84 12.02 -15.65
CA GLU A 132 -21.34 13.39 -15.61
C GLU A 132 -20.54 14.27 -14.66
N VAL A 133 -20.27 13.80 -13.43
CA VAL A 133 -19.44 14.53 -12.44
C VAL A 133 -18.05 14.82 -13.00
N LEU A 134 -17.39 13.82 -13.56
CA LEU A 134 -16.06 13.99 -14.15
C LEU A 134 -16.06 14.96 -15.33
N THR A 135 -17.06 14.91 -16.18
CA THR A 135 -17.20 15.82 -17.33
C THR A 135 -17.34 17.27 -16.87
N LEU A 136 -18.14 17.51 -15.84
CA LEU A 136 -18.33 18.85 -15.28
C LEU A 136 -17.06 19.38 -14.60
N ILE A 137 -16.33 18.54 -13.86
CA ILE A 137 -15.05 18.88 -13.26
C ILE A 137 -14.00 19.17 -14.33
N ALA A 138 -13.92 18.34 -15.37
CA ALA A 138 -13.02 18.56 -16.52
C ALA A 138 -13.35 19.84 -17.28
N GLY A 139 -14.63 20.27 -17.26
CA GLY A 139 -15.10 21.56 -17.78
C GLY A 139 -14.76 22.76 -16.89
N GLY A 140 -14.04 22.55 -15.77
CA GLY A 140 -13.58 23.62 -14.88
C GLY A 140 -14.58 24.04 -13.80
N LEU A 141 -15.65 23.29 -13.57
CA LEU A 141 -16.59 23.56 -12.49
C LEU A 141 -16.01 23.12 -11.15
N ILE A 142 -16.18 23.94 -10.12
CA ILE A 142 -15.84 23.56 -8.75
C ILE A 142 -16.93 22.64 -8.16
N ASN A 143 -16.56 21.82 -7.17
CA ASN A 143 -17.44 20.82 -6.57
C ASN A 143 -18.83 21.36 -6.16
N LYS A 144 -18.89 22.58 -5.65
CA LYS A 144 -20.17 23.25 -5.31
C LYS A 144 -21.07 23.46 -6.52
N GLN A 145 -20.50 23.90 -7.65
CA GLN A 145 -21.24 24.12 -8.90
C GLN A 145 -21.69 22.80 -9.51
N VAL A 146 -20.90 21.73 -9.37
CA VAL A 146 -21.28 20.38 -9.81
C VAL A 146 -22.43 19.85 -8.96
N ALA A 147 -22.38 20.02 -7.65
CA ALA A 147 -23.44 19.61 -6.73
C ALA A 147 -24.77 20.33 -7.05
N ASP A 148 -24.74 21.65 -7.25
CA ASP A 148 -25.92 22.46 -7.59
C ASP A 148 -26.53 22.05 -8.94
N ARG A 149 -25.67 21.77 -9.95
CA ARG A 149 -26.11 21.41 -11.29
C ARG A 149 -26.74 20.03 -11.38
N LEU A 150 -26.25 19.09 -10.58
CA LEU A 150 -26.73 17.71 -10.54
C LEU A 150 -27.81 17.48 -9.48
N GLY A 151 -28.11 18.48 -8.65
CA GLY A 151 -29.09 18.38 -7.56
C GLY A 151 -28.70 17.36 -6.49
N ILE A 152 -27.39 17.21 -6.22
CA ILE A 152 -26.84 16.28 -5.23
C ILE A 152 -26.14 17.04 -4.09
N GLY A 153 -25.99 16.37 -2.94
CA GLY A 153 -25.27 16.96 -1.83
C GLY A 153 -23.78 17.16 -2.13
N LEU A 154 -23.20 18.25 -1.60
CA LEU A 154 -21.77 18.56 -1.76
C LEU A 154 -20.87 17.39 -1.30
N THR A 155 -21.28 16.66 -0.28
CA THR A 155 -20.58 15.48 0.22
C THR A 155 -20.55 14.29 -0.74
N THR A 156 -21.38 14.29 -1.77
CA THR A 156 -21.41 13.23 -2.79
C THR A 156 -20.42 13.48 -3.93
N VAL A 157 -19.94 14.72 -4.07
CA VAL A 157 -18.99 15.15 -5.13
C VAL A 157 -17.53 15.07 -4.66
N ILE A 158 -17.30 15.00 -3.35
CA ILE A 158 -15.95 14.98 -2.74
C ILE A 158 -15.40 13.56 -2.66
#